data_f527ba62689ff7cd2eeef37c86ea6cd1
#
_entry.id   f527ba62689ff7cd2eeef37c86ea6cd1
#
_cell.length_a   1.000
_cell.length_b   1.000
_cell.length_c   1.000
_cell.angle_alpha   90.00
_cell.angle_beta   90.00
_cell.angle_gamma   90.00
#
_symmetry.space_group_name_H-M   'P 1'
#
loop_
_entity.id
_entity.type
_entity.pdbx_description
1 polymer ?
#
loop_
_entity_poly.entity_id
_entity_poly.type
_entity_poly.pdbx_seq_one_letter_code
_entity_poly.pdbx_strand_id
1 'polypeptide(L)'
;MTAVRVSRHPCGPHLADPRPPRYDELLTLDGDTKRAIELGHTRLMFGGALFLMAFLGVALRILDVGVFGATDGANLAASPAAEAVVDRADIVDRNGVLLATSLATASLYADPAQLRNPDEAADALARALPDIDRADLRAKLASDTRFVWVKRNLTPRQQYEVNRLGIPGLYFKSEERRVYPQGALTAHVVGFTDIDNNGIAGIEDSFDDVLKAGQTVQLSLDLRVQHILHDEVARAIEEFSAVGGAGLVLDANTGEVAAMVSLPDFDPNLPGRAGSDERFNRVTLGVYEMGSTFKIFNTALSLDSGVIKLGDSFDARAPLQISRFTIKDYHPQGRVMSVSEIFQFSSNIGSAKMAMKVRSEERRVGKECRL
;
A
#
# COMPACT_ATOMS: atom_id res chain seq x y z
N MET A 1 -6.01 -34.16 59.63
CA MET A 1 -6.40 -35.30 60.50
C MET A 1 -5.20 -35.72 61.33
N THR A 2 -5.06 -35.25 62.55
CA THR A 2 -4.12 -35.80 63.52
C THR A 2 -4.77 -35.71 64.88
N ALA A 3 -5.10 -36.87 65.43
CA ALA A 3 -5.89 -37.05 66.64
C ALA A 3 -5.08 -36.72 67.88
N VAL A 4 -5.64 -35.95 68.80
CA VAL A 4 -5.12 -35.74 70.15
C VAL A 4 -5.71 -36.81 71.08
N ARG A 5 -4.83 -37.57 71.69
CA ARG A 5 -5.14 -38.66 72.63
C ARG A 5 -5.37 -38.08 74.04
N VAL A 6 -6.55 -38.22 74.53
CA VAL A 6 -6.88 -37.92 75.94
C VAL A 6 -6.63 -39.17 76.78
N SER A 7 -5.76 -39.10 77.81
CA SER A 7 -5.61 -40.12 78.81
C SER A 7 -6.41 -39.75 80.05
N ARG A 8 -7.35 -40.67 80.45
CA ARG A 8 -8.07 -40.62 81.71
C ARG A 8 -7.28 -41.32 82.80
N HIS A 9 -7.24 -40.76 83.95
CA HIS A 9 -6.99 -41.48 85.22
C HIS A 9 -7.88 -40.97 86.32
N PRO A 10 -8.05 -41.76 87.38
CA PRO A 10 -9.41 -42.05 87.92
C PRO A 10 -9.74 -41.32 89.25
N CYS A 11 -10.99 -41.51 89.65
CA CYS A 11 -11.66 -40.98 90.81
C CYS A 11 -11.10 -41.35 92.17
N GLY A 12 -11.17 -40.40 93.10
CA GLY A 12 -11.25 -40.62 94.55
C GLY A 12 -11.84 -39.41 95.24
N PRO A 13 -12.75 -39.60 96.19
CA PRO A 13 -13.65 -38.54 96.68
C PRO A 13 -13.03 -37.80 97.87
N HIS A 14 -13.18 -36.50 97.94
CA HIS A 14 -13.28 -35.75 99.23
C HIS A 14 -14.11 -34.48 99.03
N LEU A 15 -15.20 -34.47 99.89
CA LEU A 15 -16.01 -33.32 100.25
C LEU A 15 -15.10 -32.22 100.86
N ALA A 16 -15.27 -30.96 100.42
CA ALA A 16 -15.24 -29.78 101.27
C ALA A 16 -15.38 -28.48 100.48
N ASP A 17 -16.32 -27.71 100.90
CA ASP A 17 -16.42 -26.25 100.99
C ASP A 17 -16.58 -25.39 99.70
N PRO A 18 -17.73 -24.77 99.54
CA PRO A 18 -17.94 -23.84 98.43
C PRO A 18 -17.53 -22.43 98.84
N ARG A 19 -16.33 -22.05 98.47
CA ARG A 19 -15.97 -20.61 98.38
C ARG A 19 -15.81 -20.21 96.93
N PRO A 20 -16.41 -19.06 96.54
CA PRO A 20 -16.23 -18.61 95.12
C PRO A 20 -14.79 -18.24 94.81
N PRO A 21 -14.29 -18.59 93.66
CA PRO A 21 -12.93 -18.23 93.25
C PRO A 21 -12.81 -16.73 93.21
N ARG A 22 -11.77 -16.20 93.89
CA ARG A 22 -11.34 -14.82 93.75
C ARG A 22 -10.81 -14.62 92.30
N TYR A 23 -11.38 -13.69 91.55
CA TYR A 23 -10.95 -13.24 90.22
C TYR A 23 -9.66 -12.36 90.27
N ASP A 24 -8.60 -12.82 90.89
CA ASP A 24 -7.33 -12.07 90.95
C ASP A 24 -6.10 -12.97 90.69
N GLU A 25 -6.23 -13.99 89.88
CA GLU A 25 -5.05 -14.56 89.24
C GLU A 25 -4.82 -13.91 87.88
N LEU A 26 -4.09 -12.79 87.93
CA LEU A 26 -3.37 -12.28 86.73
C LEU A 26 -2.56 -13.43 86.20
N LEU A 27 -2.94 -13.96 85.02
CA LEU A 27 -2.13 -14.88 84.26
C LEU A 27 -0.80 -14.16 83.95
N THR A 28 0.24 -14.38 84.80
CA THR A 28 1.61 -13.97 84.46
C THR A 28 2.08 -14.90 83.39
N LEU A 29 2.07 -14.39 82.15
CA LEU A 29 2.71 -15.08 81.03
C LEU A 29 4.20 -15.33 81.33
N ASP A 30 4.63 -16.58 81.20
CA ASP A 30 6.02 -16.98 81.33
C ASP A 30 6.90 -16.09 80.48
N GLY A 31 8.11 -15.69 80.98
CA GLY A 31 8.95 -14.72 80.31
C GLY A 31 9.36 -15.05 78.89
N ASP A 32 9.40 -16.35 78.55
CA ASP A 32 9.69 -16.81 77.18
C ASP A 32 8.52 -16.60 76.20
N THR A 33 7.27 -16.77 76.66
CA THR A 33 6.09 -16.52 75.86
C THR A 33 5.91 -15.03 75.60
N LYS A 34 6.19 -14.19 76.57
CA LYS A 34 6.16 -12.73 76.45
C LYS A 34 7.21 -12.24 75.46
N ARG A 35 8.45 -12.76 75.51
CA ARG A 35 9.50 -12.46 74.54
C ARG A 35 9.14 -12.91 73.13
N ALA A 36 8.52 -14.07 72.94
CA ALA A 36 8.08 -14.56 71.64
C ALA A 36 7.00 -13.67 71.02
N ILE A 37 6.04 -13.19 71.80
CA ILE A 37 4.98 -12.25 71.35
C ILE A 37 5.57 -10.90 71.02
N GLU A 38 6.48 -10.36 71.85
CA GLU A 38 7.17 -9.09 71.55
C GLU A 38 8.03 -9.15 70.29
N LEU A 39 8.76 -10.26 70.05
CA LEU A 39 9.51 -10.50 68.83
C LEU A 39 8.60 -10.65 67.62
N GLY A 40 7.46 -11.31 67.78
CA GLY A 40 6.41 -11.45 66.77
C GLY A 40 5.82 -10.07 66.35
N HIS A 41 5.46 -9.26 67.35
CA HIS A 41 4.98 -7.88 67.10
C HIS A 41 6.03 -7.01 66.42
N THR A 42 7.27 -7.09 66.87
CA THR A 42 8.33 -6.32 66.27
C THR A 42 8.61 -6.70 64.80
N ARG A 43 8.61 -8.00 64.49
CA ARG A 43 8.73 -8.51 63.09
C ARG A 43 7.54 -8.10 62.22
N LEU A 44 6.33 -8.14 62.78
CA LEU A 44 5.08 -7.70 62.06
C LEU A 44 5.13 -6.20 61.77
N MET A 45 5.57 -5.39 62.75
CA MET A 45 5.73 -3.94 62.58
C MET A 45 6.81 -3.59 61.55
N PHE A 46 7.95 -4.30 61.56
CA PHE A 46 8.99 -4.11 60.55
C PHE A 46 8.49 -4.56 59.16
N GLY A 47 7.80 -5.69 59.05
CA GLY A 47 7.22 -6.15 57.80
C GLY A 47 6.15 -5.17 57.29
N GLY A 48 5.28 -4.69 58.16
CA GLY A 48 4.26 -3.67 57.79
C GLY A 48 4.86 -2.36 57.33
N ALA A 49 5.94 -1.89 58.05
CA ALA A 49 6.65 -0.66 57.61
C ALA A 49 7.34 -0.81 56.25
N LEU A 50 7.93 -1.97 55.96
CA LEU A 50 8.55 -2.27 54.68
C LEU A 50 7.54 -2.26 53.54
N PHE A 51 6.38 -2.91 53.77
CA PHE A 51 5.24 -2.89 52.82
C PHE A 51 4.72 -1.46 52.60
N LEU A 52 4.54 -0.72 53.70
CA LEU A 52 4.06 0.67 53.61
C LEU A 52 5.03 1.55 52.81
N MET A 53 6.33 1.40 53.00
CA MET A 53 7.34 2.10 52.23
C MET A 53 7.33 1.70 50.73
N ALA A 54 7.15 0.39 50.47
CA ALA A 54 7.05 -0.09 49.09
C ALA A 54 5.80 0.49 48.39
N PHE A 55 4.64 0.44 49.05
CA PHE A 55 3.42 1.05 48.52
C PHE A 55 3.50 2.58 48.38
N LEU A 56 4.14 3.24 49.32
CA LEU A 56 4.37 4.69 49.23
C LEU A 56 5.28 5.02 48.04
N GLY A 57 6.32 4.24 47.79
CA GLY A 57 7.19 4.35 46.61
C GLY A 57 6.44 4.19 45.30
N VAL A 58 5.57 3.18 45.23
CA VAL A 58 4.71 2.97 44.06
C VAL A 58 3.70 4.12 43.90
N ALA A 59 3.05 4.57 44.99
CA ALA A 59 2.12 5.69 44.94
C ALA A 59 2.78 7.00 44.52
N LEU A 60 3.99 7.30 45.05
CA LEU A 60 4.78 8.44 44.63
C LEU A 60 5.19 8.34 43.15
N ARG A 61 5.51 7.15 42.68
CA ARG A 61 5.83 6.93 41.26
C ARG A 61 4.64 7.11 40.34
N ILE A 62 3.45 6.65 40.79
CA ILE A 62 2.20 6.88 40.05
C ILE A 62 1.84 8.39 40.00
N LEU A 63 2.04 9.10 41.13
CA LEU A 63 1.86 10.55 41.18
C LEU A 63 2.88 11.29 40.29
N ASP A 64 4.13 10.90 40.33
CA ASP A 64 5.20 11.45 39.49
C ASP A 64 4.85 11.27 37.98
N VAL A 65 4.48 10.06 37.59
CA VAL A 65 4.07 9.75 36.20
C VAL A 65 2.73 10.39 35.82
N GLY A 66 1.75 10.46 36.76
CA GLY A 66 0.42 10.97 36.45
C GLY A 66 0.26 12.49 36.51
N VAL A 67 1.05 13.18 37.34
CA VAL A 67 0.91 14.64 37.57
C VAL A 67 2.08 15.43 36.97
N PHE A 68 3.29 14.92 37.06
CA PHE A 68 4.52 15.59 36.58
C PHE A 68 5.05 15.01 35.26
N GLY A 69 4.71 13.75 34.93
CA GLY A 69 5.09 13.08 33.69
C GLY A 69 4.26 13.46 32.46
N ALA A 70 3.31 14.36 32.60
CA ALA A 70 2.48 14.80 31.47
C ALA A 70 3.26 15.61 30.40
N THR A 71 4.48 16.03 30.70
CA THR A 71 5.39 16.68 29.75
C THR A 71 6.45 15.74 29.18
N ASP A 72 6.74 14.60 29.85
CA ASP A 72 7.70 13.61 29.38
C ASP A 72 7.07 12.26 28.97
N GLY A 73 5.76 12.13 29.09
CA GLY A 73 4.98 10.94 28.70
C GLY A 73 5.03 10.63 27.20
N ALA A 74 5.52 11.57 26.39
CA ALA A 74 5.82 11.31 24.97
C ALA A 74 7.10 10.48 24.77
N ASN A 75 7.98 10.39 25.78
CA ASN A 75 9.28 9.74 25.62
C ASN A 75 9.42 8.38 26.31
N LEU A 76 8.43 7.92 27.08
CA LEU A 76 8.47 6.59 27.74
C LEU A 76 7.79 5.48 26.94
N ALA A 77 7.13 5.82 25.83
CA ALA A 77 6.72 4.86 24.80
C ALA A 77 7.74 4.78 23.64
N ALA A 78 8.84 5.50 23.71
CA ALA A 78 9.97 5.26 22.83
C ALA A 78 10.75 4.05 23.35
N SER A 79 10.30 2.85 23.05
CA SER A 79 11.19 1.80 22.56
C SER A 79 12.18 2.49 21.62
N PRO A 80 13.51 2.10 21.60
CA PRO A 80 14.46 2.71 20.69
C PRO A 80 13.78 2.78 19.33
N ALA A 81 13.62 3.98 18.84
CA ALA A 81 12.72 4.31 17.75
C ALA A 81 12.69 3.15 16.74
N ALA A 82 11.63 2.37 16.74
CA ALA A 82 11.11 1.94 15.46
C ALA A 82 11.02 3.27 14.72
N GLU A 83 11.92 3.53 13.78
CA GLU A 83 11.73 4.54 12.76
C GLU A 83 10.25 4.48 12.46
N ALA A 84 9.53 5.56 12.72
CA ALA A 84 8.13 5.62 12.37
C ALA A 84 8.15 5.31 10.87
N VAL A 85 7.82 4.07 10.54
CA VAL A 85 7.68 3.65 9.14
C VAL A 85 6.58 4.57 8.66
N VAL A 86 6.98 5.60 7.93
CA VAL A 86 6.02 6.51 7.31
C VAL A 86 5.34 5.65 6.27
N ASP A 87 4.07 5.35 6.52
CA ASP A 87 3.27 4.56 5.60
C ASP A 87 3.33 5.22 4.22
N ARG A 88 3.49 4.43 3.15
CA ARG A 88 3.44 4.93 1.80
C ARG A 88 2.12 5.65 1.57
N ALA A 89 2.18 6.95 1.23
CA ALA A 89 1.03 7.84 1.18
C ALA A 89 0.02 7.47 0.09
N ASP A 90 -1.18 8.01 0.21
CA ASP A 90 -2.28 7.76 -0.71
C ASP A 90 -2.07 8.43 -2.07
N ILE A 91 -2.64 7.83 -3.11
CA ILE A 91 -2.86 8.46 -4.41
C ILE A 91 -4.38 8.68 -4.54
N VAL A 92 -4.79 9.90 -4.86
CA VAL A 92 -6.20 10.27 -4.99
C VAL A 92 -6.48 10.93 -6.34
N ASP A 93 -7.73 10.87 -6.79
CA ASP A 93 -8.20 11.62 -7.95
C ASP A 93 -8.39 13.12 -7.59
N ARG A 94 -8.81 13.95 -8.58
CA ARG A 94 -9.07 15.38 -8.35
C ARG A 94 -10.15 15.67 -7.31
N ASN A 95 -11.04 14.70 -7.03
CA ASN A 95 -12.13 14.81 -6.07
C ASN A 95 -11.79 14.19 -4.70
N GLY A 96 -10.58 13.69 -4.51
CA GLY A 96 -10.14 13.02 -3.28
C GLY A 96 -10.56 11.55 -3.20
N VAL A 97 -11.00 10.93 -4.30
CA VAL A 97 -11.31 9.49 -4.32
C VAL A 97 -10.03 8.68 -4.32
N LEU A 98 -9.94 7.69 -3.43
CA LEU A 98 -8.77 6.83 -3.31
C LEU A 98 -8.54 5.98 -4.56
N LEU A 99 -7.34 6.10 -5.13
CA LEU A 99 -6.83 5.30 -6.24
C LEU A 99 -5.81 4.26 -5.78
N ALA A 100 -4.99 4.61 -4.78
CA ALA A 100 -4.09 3.70 -4.09
C ALA A 100 -3.95 4.10 -2.62
N THR A 101 -3.88 3.11 -1.73
CA THR A 101 -3.69 3.31 -0.28
C THR A 101 -2.88 2.16 0.31
N SER A 102 -2.26 2.39 1.46
CA SER A 102 -1.54 1.35 2.21
C SER A 102 -2.37 0.86 3.37
N LEU A 103 -2.47 -0.46 3.51
CA LEU A 103 -3.17 -1.11 4.62
C LEU A 103 -2.15 -1.85 5.50
N ALA A 104 -2.21 -1.61 6.80
CA ALA A 104 -1.44 -2.40 7.77
C ALA A 104 -1.85 -3.87 7.71
N THR A 105 -0.87 -4.73 7.54
CA THR A 105 -1.03 -6.19 7.47
C THR A 105 -0.01 -6.88 8.35
N ALA A 106 -0.17 -8.17 8.54
CA ALA A 106 0.80 -9.01 9.21
C ALA A 106 1.41 -10.01 8.22
N SER A 107 2.70 -10.19 8.30
CA SER A 107 3.41 -11.23 7.57
C SER A 107 3.90 -12.31 8.52
N LEU A 108 3.70 -13.57 8.15
CA LEU A 108 4.09 -14.73 8.95
C LEU A 108 5.50 -15.16 8.60
N TYR A 109 6.35 -15.26 9.59
CA TYR A 109 7.66 -15.89 9.46
C TYR A 109 7.87 -16.97 10.52
N ALA A 110 8.78 -17.88 10.26
CA ALA A 110 9.16 -18.94 11.16
C ALA A 110 10.65 -18.82 11.54
N ASP A 111 10.99 -19.21 12.77
CA ASP A 111 12.32 -19.60 13.17
C ASP A 111 12.37 -21.14 13.21
N PRO A 112 12.91 -21.80 12.17
CA PRO A 112 12.95 -23.26 12.10
C PRO A 112 13.60 -23.93 13.30
N ALA A 113 14.60 -23.31 13.92
CA ALA A 113 15.29 -23.84 15.10
C ALA A 113 14.39 -23.97 16.34
N GLN A 114 13.26 -23.25 16.39
CA GLN A 114 12.30 -23.30 17.49
C GLN A 114 11.12 -24.24 17.22
N LEU A 115 11.01 -24.77 16.01
CA LEU A 115 9.95 -25.72 15.64
C LEU A 115 10.26 -27.09 16.20
N ARG A 116 9.33 -27.67 16.98
CA ARG A 116 9.48 -29.03 17.51
C ARG A 116 9.35 -30.10 16.44
N ASN A 117 8.42 -29.91 15.50
CA ASN A 117 8.15 -30.81 14.39
C ASN A 117 7.81 -30.00 13.14
N PRO A 118 8.77 -29.78 12.23
CA PRO A 118 8.55 -29.03 10.99
C PRO A 118 7.47 -29.62 10.09
N ASP A 119 7.32 -30.96 10.05
CA ASP A 119 6.34 -31.65 9.22
C ASP A 119 4.92 -31.39 9.70
N GLU A 120 4.69 -31.51 11.02
CA GLU A 120 3.39 -31.26 11.63
C GLU A 120 3.01 -29.77 11.53
N ALA A 121 3.99 -28.89 11.68
CA ALA A 121 3.80 -27.45 11.49
C ALA A 121 3.41 -27.12 10.04
N ALA A 122 4.07 -27.73 9.05
CA ALA A 122 3.74 -27.55 7.64
C ALA A 122 2.31 -28.04 7.34
N ASP A 123 1.91 -29.17 7.89
CA ASP A 123 0.55 -29.72 7.71
C ASP A 123 -0.52 -28.85 8.34
N ALA A 124 -0.27 -28.31 9.53
CA ALA A 124 -1.19 -27.43 10.22
C ALA A 124 -1.32 -26.07 9.47
N LEU A 125 -0.20 -25.51 9.04
CA LEU A 125 -0.18 -24.27 8.26
C LEU A 125 -0.84 -24.41 6.90
N ALA A 126 -0.62 -25.52 6.17
CA ALA A 126 -1.28 -25.76 4.89
C ALA A 126 -2.81 -25.89 5.00
N ARG A 127 -3.33 -26.37 6.14
CA ARG A 127 -4.78 -26.35 6.41
C ARG A 127 -5.32 -24.95 6.71
N ALA A 128 -4.56 -24.12 7.42
CA ALA A 128 -4.95 -22.75 7.75
C ALA A 128 -4.78 -21.79 6.57
N LEU A 129 -3.84 -22.07 5.67
CA LEU A 129 -3.45 -21.25 4.53
C LEU A 129 -3.43 -22.12 3.25
N PRO A 130 -4.60 -22.44 2.67
CA PRO A 130 -4.71 -23.41 1.59
C PRO A 130 -4.06 -22.97 0.27
N ASP A 131 -3.67 -21.73 0.16
CA ASP A 131 -2.98 -21.14 -1.01
C ASP A 131 -1.44 -21.27 -0.96
N ILE A 132 -0.88 -21.95 0.08
CA ILE A 132 0.56 -22.22 0.19
C ILE A 132 0.85 -23.63 -0.31
N ASP A 133 1.91 -23.77 -1.10
CA ASP A 133 2.43 -25.10 -1.46
C ASP A 133 3.03 -25.80 -0.23
N ARG A 134 2.45 -26.94 0.14
CA ARG A 134 2.86 -27.74 1.30
C ARG A 134 4.29 -28.25 1.18
N ALA A 135 4.73 -28.64 -0.02
CA ALA A 135 6.06 -29.21 -0.21
C ALA A 135 7.15 -28.14 -0.06
N ASP A 136 6.92 -26.96 -0.66
CA ASP A 136 7.79 -25.79 -0.49
C ASP A 136 7.86 -25.33 0.98
N LEU A 137 6.70 -25.26 1.63
CA LEU A 137 6.61 -24.89 3.05
C LEU A 137 7.41 -25.85 3.94
N ARG A 138 7.26 -27.15 3.73
CA ARG A 138 7.99 -28.19 4.47
C ARG A 138 9.51 -28.05 4.30
N ALA A 139 9.96 -27.83 3.07
CA ALA A 139 11.39 -27.63 2.80
C ALA A 139 11.93 -26.37 3.51
N LYS A 140 11.16 -25.29 3.51
CA LYS A 140 11.51 -24.05 4.21
C LYS A 140 11.58 -24.24 5.72
N LEU A 141 10.61 -24.90 6.34
CA LEU A 141 10.53 -25.12 7.78
C LEU A 141 11.57 -26.13 8.29
N ALA A 142 12.10 -27.00 7.44
CA ALA A 142 13.16 -27.96 7.75
C ALA A 142 14.58 -27.39 7.53
N SER A 143 14.71 -26.12 7.14
CA SER A 143 16.01 -25.50 6.87
C SER A 143 16.75 -25.12 8.17
N ASP A 144 18.09 -25.01 8.12
CA ASP A 144 18.92 -24.60 9.24
C ASP A 144 18.95 -23.07 9.48
N THR A 145 18.05 -22.33 8.84
CA THR A 145 17.97 -20.88 8.97
C THR A 145 17.18 -20.48 10.21
N ARG A 146 17.46 -19.27 10.76
CA ARG A 146 16.75 -18.71 11.90
C ARG A 146 15.55 -17.84 11.50
N PHE A 147 15.37 -17.62 10.20
CA PHE A 147 14.31 -16.79 9.65
C PHE A 147 13.88 -17.30 8.26
N VAL A 148 12.60 -17.60 8.14
CA VAL A 148 11.99 -18.04 6.89
C VAL A 148 10.62 -17.38 6.71
N TRP A 149 10.40 -16.68 5.60
CA TRP A 149 9.08 -16.21 5.25
C TRP A 149 8.15 -17.39 4.91
N VAL A 150 7.07 -17.50 5.68
CA VAL A 150 5.99 -18.48 5.43
C VAL A 150 4.98 -17.88 4.48
N LYS A 151 4.44 -16.71 4.83
CA LYS A 151 3.51 -15.96 3.97
C LYS A 151 3.50 -14.49 4.35
N ARG A 152 3.60 -13.64 3.35
CA ARG A 152 3.48 -12.19 3.53
C ARG A 152 2.04 -11.71 3.29
N ASN A 153 1.70 -10.56 3.84
CA ASN A 153 0.41 -9.87 3.65
C ASN A 153 -0.82 -10.74 3.98
N LEU A 154 -0.86 -11.32 5.19
CA LEU A 154 -2.02 -12.09 5.64
C LEU A 154 -3.24 -11.19 5.82
N THR A 155 -4.39 -11.74 5.48
CA THR A 155 -5.66 -11.14 5.90
C THR A 155 -5.86 -11.30 7.42
N PRO A 156 -6.64 -10.45 8.08
CA PRO A 156 -6.93 -10.60 9.52
C PRO A 156 -7.46 -11.98 9.89
N ARG A 157 -8.27 -12.60 9.03
CA ARG A 157 -8.77 -13.96 9.20
C ARG A 157 -7.66 -14.99 9.16
N GLN A 158 -6.76 -14.89 8.17
CA GLN A 158 -5.61 -15.80 8.06
C GLN A 158 -4.67 -15.67 9.26
N GLN A 159 -4.40 -14.44 9.70
CA GLN A 159 -3.61 -14.18 10.90
C GLN A 159 -4.25 -14.82 12.15
N TYR A 160 -5.56 -14.68 12.32
CA TYR A 160 -6.29 -15.29 13.42
C TYR A 160 -6.21 -16.83 13.38
N GLU A 161 -6.44 -17.45 12.21
CA GLU A 161 -6.37 -18.90 12.06
C GLU A 161 -4.99 -19.46 12.35
N VAL A 162 -3.94 -18.79 11.90
CA VAL A 162 -2.55 -19.18 12.19
C VAL A 162 -2.23 -19.00 13.69
N ASN A 163 -2.66 -17.89 14.29
CA ASN A 163 -2.42 -17.63 15.71
C ASN A 163 -3.05 -18.69 16.60
N ARG A 164 -4.24 -19.20 16.22
CA ARG A 164 -4.93 -20.28 16.94
C ARG A 164 -4.19 -21.61 16.95
N LEU A 165 -3.28 -21.84 15.99
CA LEU A 165 -2.49 -23.07 15.96
C LEU A 165 -1.51 -23.17 17.15
N GLY A 166 -1.10 -22.03 17.73
CA GLY A 166 -0.23 -21.97 18.89
C GLY A 166 1.12 -22.66 18.67
N ILE A 167 1.64 -22.69 17.46
CA ILE A 167 2.88 -23.37 17.11
C ILE A 167 4.08 -22.50 17.55
N PRO A 168 4.97 -23.00 18.44
CA PRO A 168 6.18 -22.29 18.81
C PRO A 168 7.09 -22.09 17.60
N GLY A 169 7.78 -20.95 17.53
CA GLY A 169 8.67 -20.63 16.40
C GLY A 169 7.97 -19.93 15.21
N LEU A 170 6.67 -19.67 15.30
CA LEU A 170 5.95 -18.84 14.35
C LEU A 170 5.73 -17.44 14.93
N TYR A 171 5.99 -16.42 14.12
CA TYR A 171 5.91 -15.02 14.52
C TYR A 171 5.27 -14.18 13.44
N PHE A 172 4.64 -13.09 13.85
CA PHE A 172 4.10 -12.08 12.94
C PHE A 172 4.98 -10.85 12.93
N LYS A 173 5.25 -10.34 11.74
CA LYS A 173 5.86 -9.03 11.54
C LYS A 173 4.82 -8.09 10.95
N SER A 174 4.69 -6.89 11.50
CA SER A 174 3.86 -5.85 10.90
C SER A 174 4.48 -5.42 9.58
N GLU A 175 3.68 -5.41 8.54
CA GLU A 175 4.04 -4.94 7.19
C GLU A 175 2.86 -4.16 6.61
N GLU A 176 3.08 -3.49 5.51
CA GLU A 176 2.05 -2.79 4.77
C GLU A 176 1.79 -3.48 3.45
N ARG A 177 0.55 -3.46 3.03
CA ARG A 177 0.12 -3.89 1.72
C ARG A 177 -0.47 -2.73 0.95
N ARG A 178 0.09 -2.46 -0.22
CA ARG A 178 -0.50 -1.52 -1.17
C ARG A 178 -1.77 -2.11 -1.76
N VAL A 179 -2.83 -1.31 -1.80
CA VAL A 179 -4.15 -1.71 -2.31
C VAL A 179 -4.65 -0.65 -3.29
N TYR A 180 -5.22 -1.12 -4.39
CA TYR A 180 -5.77 -0.32 -5.47
C TYR A 180 -7.29 -0.53 -5.53
N PRO A 181 -8.10 0.32 -4.85
CA PRO A 181 -9.54 0.10 -4.72
C PRO A 181 -10.29 0.12 -6.05
N GLN A 182 -9.74 0.82 -7.05
CA GLN A 182 -10.37 0.94 -8.36
C GLN A 182 -9.99 -0.19 -9.33
N GLY A 183 -9.13 -1.13 -8.88
CA GLY A 183 -8.73 -2.28 -9.67
C GLY A 183 -8.17 -1.90 -11.03
N ALA A 184 -8.58 -2.61 -12.07
CA ALA A 184 -8.10 -2.45 -13.44
C ALA A 184 -8.36 -1.05 -14.03
N LEU A 185 -9.43 -0.38 -13.62
CA LEU A 185 -9.89 0.90 -14.18
C LEU A 185 -8.79 1.98 -14.21
N THR A 186 -7.88 1.99 -13.24
CA THR A 186 -6.82 2.99 -13.11
C THR A 186 -5.41 2.43 -13.21
N ALA A 187 -5.27 1.15 -13.52
CA ALA A 187 -4.01 0.41 -13.47
C ALA A 187 -2.88 1.06 -14.28
N HIS A 188 -3.17 1.50 -15.51
CA HIS A 188 -2.17 2.10 -16.40
C HIS A 188 -1.78 3.53 -16.01
N VAL A 189 -2.61 4.22 -15.20
CA VAL A 189 -2.29 5.55 -14.65
C VAL A 189 -1.51 5.39 -13.35
N VAL A 190 -2.13 4.70 -12.39
CA VAL A 190 -1.57 4.55 -11.04
C VAL A 190 -0.33 3.66 -11.05
N GLY A 191 -0.35 2.60 -11.86
CA GLY A 191 0.69 1.59 -11.85
C GLY A 191 0.54 0.62 -10.69
N PHE A 192 1.65 0.08 -10.21
CA PHE A 192 1.70 -0.86 -9.10
C PHE A 192 3.07 -0.85 -8.42
N THR A 193 3.12 -1.41 -7.21
CA THR A 193 4.34 -1.60 -6.43
C THR A 193 4.76 -3.07 -6.42
N ASP A 194 6.02 -3.31 -6.03
CA ASP A 194 6.47 -4.64 -5.63
C ASP A 194 5.96 -4.99 -4.21
N ILE A 195 6.35 -6.18 -3.73
CA ILE A 195 5.94 -6.67 -2.40
C ILE A 195 6.57 -5.86 -1.25
N ASP A 196 7.64 -5.10 -1.53
CA ASP A 196 8.35 -4.26 -0.57
C ASP A 196 7.93 -2.78 -0.68
N ASN A 197 6.79 -2.51 -1.37
CA ASN A 197 6.22 -1.19 -1.60
C ASN A 197 7.12 -0.23 -2.39
N ASN A 198 7.99 -0.73 -3.27
CA ASN A 198 8.68 0.11 -4.26
C ASN A 198 7.82 0.26 -5.51
N GLY A 199 7.73 1.46 -6.05
CA GLY A 199 7.01 1.71 -7.29
C GLY A 199 7.69 1.01 -8.47
N ILE A 200 6.89 0.36 -9.34
CA ILE A 200 7.35 -0.39 -10.51
C ILE A 200 6.88 0.24 -11.81
N ALA A 201 5.73 0.89 -11.80
CA ALA A 201 5.13 1.50 -12.98
C ALA A 201 4.21 2.66 -12.62
N GLY A 202 3.92 3.52 -13.59
CA GLY A 202 2.94 4.59 -13.48
C GLY A 202 3.29 5.66 -12.45
N ILE A 203 2.29 6.21 -11.79
CA ILE A 203 2.44 7.21 -10.74
C ILE A 203 3.17 6.64 -9.52
N GLU A 204 2.97 5.35 -9.21
CA GLU A 204 3.69 4.67 -8.13
C GLU A 204 5.22 4.73 -8.31
N ASP A 205 5.70 4.54 -9.53
CA ASP A 205 7.13 4.63 -9.88
C ASP A 205 7.59 6.09 -9.97
N SER A 206 6.86 6.92 -10.72
CA SER A 206 7.27 8.30 -10.99
C SER A 206 7.31 9.18 -9.74
N PHE A 207 6.50 8.88 -8.73
CA PHE A 207 6.40 9.60 -7.45
C PHE A 207 6.82 8.74 -6.25
N ASP A 208 7.66 7.72 -6.47
CA ASP A 208 8.05 6.75 -5.43
C ASP A 208 8.62 7.43 -4.19
N ASP A 209 9.57 8.36 -4.35
CA ASP A 209 10.19 9.10 -3.25
C ASP A 209 9.18 9.97 -2.49
N VAL A 210 8.25 10.62 -3.21
CA VAL A 210 7.22 11.50 -2.62
C VAL A 210 6.25 10.67 -1.77
N LEU A 211 5.81 9.53 -2.31
CA LEU A 211 4.90 8.62 -1.63
C LEU A 211 5.54 7.96 -0.40
N LYS A 212 6.80 7.56 -0.50
CA LYS A 212 7.59 7.03 0.63
C LYS A 212 7.87 8.08 1.71
N ALA A 213 7.91 9.36 1.34
CA ALA A 213 8.01 10.46 2.30
C ALA A 213 6.68 10.78 3.01
N GLY A 214 5.61 10.01 2.78
CA GLY A 214 4.30 10.21 3.40
C GLY A 214 3.49 11.36 2.80
N GLN A 215 3.81 11.80 1.58
CA GLN A 215 3.11 12.89 0.91
C GLN A 215 2.08 12.35 -0.09
N THR A 216 0.80 12.65 0.16
CA THR A 216 -0.31 12.27 -0.73
C THR A 216 -0.16 12.92 -2.10
N VAL A 217 -0.34 12.14 -3.15
CA VAL A 217 -0.33 12.61 -4.55
C VAL A 217 -1.76 12.72 -5.05
N GLN A 218 -2.19 13.94 -5.38
CA GLN A 218 -3.47 14.21 -6.00
C GLN A 218 -3.29 14.34 -7.52
N LEU A 219 -4.02 13.52 -8.27
CA LEU A 219 -4.01 13.53 -9.72
C LEU A 219 -5.08 14.46 -10.30
N SER A 220 -4.87 14.92 -11.52
CA SER A 220 -5.89 15.60 -12.32
C SER A 220 -6.99 14.67 -12.84
N LEU A 221 -6.81 13.35 -12.68
CA LEU A 221 -7.77 12.33 -13.11
C LEU A 221 -9.13 12.53 -12.42
N ASP A 222 -10.22 12.37 -13.18
CA ASP A 222 -11.58 12.27 -12.66
C ASP A 222 -12.10 10.86 -12.87
N LEU A 223 -12.34 10.14 -11.78
CA LEU A 223 -12.72 8.73 -11.83
C LEU A 223 -14.04 8.50 -12.61
N ARG A 224 -14.94 9.47 -12.60
CA ARG A 224 -16.20 9.40 -13.34
C ARG A 224 -15.97 9.45 -14.84
N VAL A 225 -15.09 10.37 -15.29
CA VAL A 225 -14.69 10.48 -16.70
C VAL A 225 -13.89 9.27 -17.13
N GLN A 226 -13.01 8.77 -16.25
CA GLN A 226 -12.22 7.56 -16.44
C GLN A 226 -13.12 6.35 -16.72
N HIS A 227 -14.18 6.17 -15.93
CA HIS A 227 -15.12 5.06 -16.09
C HIS A 227 -15.89 5.15 -17.42
N ILE A 228 -16.39 6.33 -17.77
CA ILE A 228 -17.08 6.54 -19.04
C ILE A 228 -16.16 6.23 -20.23
N LEU A 229 -14.92 6.75 -20.18
CA LEU A 229 -13.94 6.51 -21.24
C LEU A 229 -13.58 5.03 -21.36
N HIS A 230 -13.43 4.32 -20.23
CA HIS A 230 -13.14 2.90 -20.20
C HIS A 230 -14.26 2.09 -20.88
N ASP A 231 -15.52 2.36 -20.53
CA ASP A 231 -16.67 1.65 -21.07
C ASP A 231 -16.82 1.90 -22.58
N GLU A 232 -16.60 3.14 -23.03
CA GLU A 232 -16.70 3.47 -24.46
C GLU A 232 -15.59 2.82 -25.28
N VAL A 233 -14.35 2.81 -24.77
CA VAL A 233 -13.24 2.13 -25.45
C VAL A 233 -13.45 0.62 -25.46
N ALA A 234 -13.91 0.04 -24.34
CA ALA A 234 -14.21 -1.39 -24.27
C ALA A 234 -15.31 -1.80 -25.25
N ARG A 235 -16.38 -1.00 -25.34
CA ARG A 235 -17.48 -1.21 -26.30
C ARG A 235 -16.99 -1.12 -27.75
N ALA A 236 -16.13 -0.14 -28.06
CA ALA A 236 -15.55 -0.03 -29.39
C ALA A 236 -14.66 -1.21 -29.76
N ILE A 237 -13.87 -1.73 -28.81
CA ILE A 237 -13.06 -2.95 -29.01
C ILE A 237 -13.95 -4.12 -29.38
N GLU A 238 -15.05 -4.31 -28.66
CA GLU A 238 -16.01 -5.39 -28.92
C GLU A 238 -16.70 -5.22 -30.28
N GLU A 239 -17.22 -4.01 -30.57
CA GLU A 239 -17.90 -3.70 -31.82
C GLU A 239 -17.04 -3.92 -33.06
N PHE A 240 -15.77 -3.49 -33.00
CA PHE A 240 -14.85 -3.59 -34.14
C PHE A 240 -13.94 -4.81 -34.08
N SER A 241 -14.10 -5.70 -33.08
CA SER A 241 -13.24 -6.87 -32.86
C SER A 241 -11.75 -6.50 -32.84
N ALA A 242 -11.43 -5.37 -32.18
CA ALA A 242 -10.07 -4.84 -32.10
C ALA A 242 -9.23 -5.64 -31.07
N VAL A 243 -7.93 -5.73 -31.28
CA VAL A 243 -6.99 -6.39 -30.35
C VAL A 243 -6.70 -5.56 -29.10
N GLY A 244 -7.06 -4.29 -29.12
CA GLY A 244 -6.90 -3.35 -28.00
C GLY A 244 -7.32 -1.95 -28.42
N GLY A 245 -7.37 -1.05 -27.45
CA GLY A 245 -7.76 0.34 -27.67
C GLY A 245 -7.16 1.26 -26.63
N ALA A 246 -7.12 2.55 -26.95
CA ALA A 246 -6.62 3.58 -26.05
C ALA A 246 -7.47 4.84 -26.16
N GLY A 247 -7.64 5.52 -25.03
CA GLY A 247 -8.37 6.78 -24.97
C GLY A 247 -7.71 7.77 -24.01
N LEU A 248 -7.79 9.06 -24.34
CA LEU A 248 -7.28 10.15 -23.54
C LEU A 248 -8.25 11.32 -23.56
N VAL A 249 -8.56 11.86 -22.39
CA VAL A 249 -9.35 13.10 -22.24
C VAL A 249 -8.49 14.15 -21.60
N LEU A 250 -8.30 15.27 -22.30
CA LEU A 250 -7.51 16.41 -21.84
C LEU A 250 -8.41 17.65 -21.68
N ASP A 251 -8.15 18.44 -20.65
CA ASP A 251 -8.65 19.80 -20.60
C ASP A 251 -7.85 20.65 -21.60
N ALA A 252 -8.55 21.23 -22.57
CA ALA A 252 -7.91 21.98 -23.66
C ALA A 252 -7.25 23.30 -23.20
N ASN A 253 -7.64 23.83 -22.02
CA ASN A 253 -7.10 25.09 -21.52
C ASN A 253 -5.89 24.87 -20.60
N THR A 254 -5.91 23.81 -19.78
CA THR A 254 -4.88 23.55 -18.76
C THR A 254 -3.87 22.48 -19.18
N GLY A 255 -4.28 21.58 -20.09
CA GLY A 255 -3.51 20.40 -20.46
C GLY A 255 -3.63 19.26 -19.45
N GLU A 256 -4.48 19.39 -18.42
CA GLU A 256 -4.68 18.35 -17.43
C GLU A 256 -5.32 17.10 -18.04
N VAL A 257 -4.81 15.94 -17.68
CA VAL A 257 -5.36 14.65 -18.05
C VAL A 257 -6.54 14.33 -17.14
N ALA A 258 -7.76 14.43 -17.67
CA ALA A 258 -8.99 14.08 -16.94
C ALA A 258 -9.28 12.58 -16.96
N ALA A 259 -8.89 11.86 -18.02
CA ALA A 259 -8.97 10.41 -18.11
C ALA A 259 -7.94 9.85 -19.08
N MET A 260 -7.45 8.65 -18.80
CA MET A 260 -6.52 7.91 -19.66
C MET A 260 -6.77 6.41 -19.54
N VAL A 261 -7.14 5.75 -20.64
CA VAL A 261 -7.49 4.34 -20.70
C VAL A 261 -6.63 3.63 -21.72
N SER A 262 -6.12 2.46 -21.36
CA SER A 262 -5.43 1.52 -22.23
C SER A 262 -6.03 0.13 -22.01
N LEU A 263 -6.52 -0.51 -23.07
CA LEU A 263 -7.12 -1.85 -23.03
C LEU A 263 -6.41 -2.81 -23.99
N PRO A 264 -6.27 -4.10 -23.63
CA PRO A 264 -6.69 -4.72 -22.37
C PRO A 264 -5.93 -4.15 -21.16
N ASP A 265 -6.60 -4.16 -20.01
CA ASP A 265 -6.04 -3.73 -18.73
C ASP A 265 -5.75 -4.92 -17.80
N PHE A 266 -5.33 -4.65 -16.59
CA PHE A 266 -4.98 -5.66 -15.60
C PHE A 266 -5.34 -5.21 -14.18
N ASP A 267 -5.46 -6.17 -13.25
CA ASP A 267 -5.63 -5.84 -11.83
C ASP A 267 -4.26 -5.52 -11.18
N PRO A 268 -4.00 -4.27 -10.78
CA PRO A 268 -2.75 -3.86 -10.13
C PRO A 268 -2.55 -4.49 -8.74
N ASN A 269 -3.60 -5.05 -8.13
CA ASN A 269 -3.48 -5.84 -6.91
C ASN A 269 -2.86 -7.23 -7.16
N LEU A 270 -2.84 -7.69 -8.41
CA LEU A 270 -2.34 -9.00 -8.85
C LEU A 270 -1.46 -8.90 -10.11
N PRO A 271 -0.45 -8.00 -10.15
CA PRO A 271 0.28 -7.67 -11.37
C PRO A 271 1.04 -8.87 -11.97
N GLY A 272 1.39 -9.85 -11.15
CA GLY A 272 2.05 -11.07 -11.59
C GLY A 272 1.17 -12.02 -12.42
N ARG A 273 -0.16 -11.80 -12.46
CA ARG A 273 -1.09 -12.58 -13.30
C ARG A 273 -1.27 -11.97 -14.69
N ALA A 274 -0.92 -10.71 -14.86
CA ALA A 274 -1.06 -10.00 -16.11
C ALA A 274 0.03 -10.36 -17.10
N GLY A 275 -0.34 -10.56 -18.35
CA GLY A 275 0.57 -10.69 -19.48
C GLY A 275 1.26 -9.39 -19.86
N SER A 276 2.23 -9.46 -20.76
CA SER A 276 2.94 -8.28 -21.25
C SER A 276 2.02 -7.32 -22.01
N ASP A 277 1.05 -7.85 -22.74
CA ASP A 277 0.11 -7.08 -23.54
C ASP A 277 -0.89 -6.29 -22.67
N GLU A 278 -1.37 -6.89 -21.57
CA GLU A 278 -2.23 -6.24 -20.60
C GLU A 278 -1.52 -5.14 -19.82
N ARG A 279 -0.22 -5.31 -19.53
CA ARG A 279 0.60 -4.28 -18.85
C ARG A 279 1.11 -3.18 -19.78
N PHE A 280 0.99 -3.35 -21.09
CA PHE A 280 1.45 -2.37 -22.07
C PHE A 280 0.52 -1.16 -22.11
N ASN A 281 1.01 0.02 -21.71
CA ASN A 281 0.26 1.26 -21.78
C ASN A 281 0.24 1.80 -23.20
N ARG A 282 -0.87 1.57 -23.92
CA ARG A 282 -1.04 1.97 -25.31
C ARG A 282 -1.10 3.47 -25.52
N VAL A 283 -1.45 4.24 -24.48
CA VAL A 283 -1.51 5.71 -24.57
C VAL A 283 -0.12 6.31 -24.56
N THR A 284 0.77 5.82 -23.70
CA THR A 284 2.09 6.45 -23.49
C THR A 284 3.23 5.75 -24.23
N LEU A 285 3.12 4.45 -24.48
CA LEU A 285 4.17 3.64 -25.11
C LEU A 285 3.80 3.22 -26.54
N GLY A 286 2.53 3.29 -26.91
CA GLY A 286 2.06 2.90 -28.22
C GLY A 286 2.56 3.83 -29.32
N VAL A 287 3.05 3.25 -30.40
CA VAL A 287 3.46 3.98 -31.61
C VAL A 287 2.56 3.53 -32.76
N TYR A 288 1.79 4.48 -33.30
CA TYR A 288 0.77 4.21 -34.32
C TYR A 288 0.96 5.06 -35.55
N GLU A 289 0.58 4.53 -36.73
CA GLU A 289 0.44 5.32 -37.93
C GLU A 289 -0.88 6.10 -37.88
N MET A 290 -0.81 7.38 -37.55
CA MET A 290 -1.96 8.24 -37.34
C MET A 290 -2.71 8.60 -38.61
N GLY A 291 -2.13 8.28 -39.78
CA GLY A 291 -2.72 8.55 -41.08
C GLY A 291 -3.06 10.03 -41.25
N SER A 292 -4.26 10.31 -41.73
CA SER A 292 -4.72 11.67 -42.02
C SER A 292 -4.91 12.55 -40.78
N THR A 293 -5.01 11.99 -39.57
CA THR A 293 -5.00 12.77 -38.32
C THR A 293 -3.74 13.60 -38.17
N PHE A 294 -2.61 13.11 -38.69
CA PHE A 294 -1.32 13.84 -38.64
C PHE A 294 -1.35 15.14 -39.48
N LYS A 295 -2.31 15.31 -40.41
CA LYS A 295 -2.45 16.54 -41.20
C LYS A 295 -2.82 17.75 -40.32
N ILE A 296 -3.36 17.54 -39.11
CA ILE A 296 -3.61 18.61 -38.13
C ILE A 296 -2.26 19.31 -37.83
N PHE A 297 -1.24 18.54 -37.53
CA PHE A 297 0.11 19.08 -37.21
C PHE A 297 0.76 19.72 -38.44
N ASN A 298 0.64 19.09 -39.62
CA ASN A 298 1.15 19.65 -40.84
C ASN A 298 0.49 21.00 -41.20
N THR A 299 -0.83 21.10 -41.03
CA THR A 299 -1.57 22.33 -41.28
C THR A 299 -1.22 23.41 -40.25
N ALA A 300 -1.18 23.06 -38.97
CA ALA A 300 -0.80 23.98 -37.89
C ALA A 300 0.60 24.54 -38.11
N LEU A 301 1.61 23.66 -38.36
CA LEU A 301 2.99 24.06 -38.69
C LEU A 301 3.05 24.97 -39.90
N SER A 302 2.29 24.65 -40.95
CA SER A 302 2.26 25.45 -42.17
C SER A 302 1.74 26.85 -41.93
N LEU A 303 0.73 27.02 -41.10
CA LEU A 303 0.17 28.33 -40.75
C LEU A 303 1.07 29.10 -39.78
N ASP A 304 1.59 28.41 -38.75
CA ASP A 304 2.48 28.99 -37.74
C ASP A 304 3.79 29.52 -38.32
N SER A 305 4.29 28.87 -39.37
CA SER A 305 5.50 29.34 -40.12
C SER A 305 5.32 30.71 -40.78
N GLY A 306 4.08 31.19 -40.89
CA GLY A 306 3.76 32.44 -41.61
C GLY A 306 3.92 32.37 -43.13
N VAL A 307 4.47 31.28 -43.68
CA VAL A 307 4.71 31.08 -45.14
C VAL A 307 3.40 30.80 -45.87
N ILE A 308 2.44 30.23 -45.19
CA ILE A 308 1.14 29.87 -45.72
C ILE A 308 0.04 30.54 -44.91
N LYS A 309 -0.96 31.04 -45.63
CA LYS A 309 -2.18 31.67 -45.04
C LYS A 309 -3.40 30.84 -45.38
N LEU A 310 -4.48 30.97 -44.60
CA LEU A 310 -5.74 30.25 -44.82
C LEU A 310 -6.34 30.49 -46.21
N GLY A 311 -6.13 31.68 -46.80
CA GLY A 311 -6.55 32.02 -48.14
C GLY A 311 -5.70 31.51 -49.29
N ASP A 312 -4.51 30.94 -48.96
CA ASP A 312 -3.64 30.35 -50.00
C ASP A 312 -4.31 29.11 -50.60
N SER A 313 -3.98 28.84 -51.86
CA SER A 313 -4.53 27.71 -52.58
C SER A 313 -3.44 26.88 -53.25
N PHE A 314 -3.70 25.58 -53.36
CA PHE A 314 -2.78 24.60 -53.93
C PHE A 314 -3.53 23.76 -54.96
N ASP A 315 -2.82 23.49 -56.06
CA ASP A 315 -3.37 22.65 -57.12
C ASP A 315 -3.31 21.17 -56.74
N ALA A 316 -4.47 20.57 -56.53
CA ALA A 316 -4.67 19.16 -56.21
C ALA A 316 -5.32 18.36 -57.35
N ARG A 317 -5.26 18.87 -58.62
CA ARG A 317 -5.86 18.20 -59.75
C ARG A 317 -5.18 16.92 -60.19
N ALA A 318 -3.87 16.86 -60.03
CA ALA A 318 -3.05 15.73 -60.46
C ALA A 318 -2.21 15.14 -59.34
N PRO A 319 -1.96 13.82 -59.35
CA PRO A 319 -1.03 13.18 -58.42
C PRO A 319 0.32 13.87 -58.36
N LEU A 320 0.88 13.95 -57.17
CA LEU A 320 2.21 14.55 -56.93
C LEU A 320 3.29 13.48 -56.95
N GLN A 321 4.25 13.60 -57.88
CA GLN A 321 5.39 12.70 -57.95
C GLN A 321 6.53 13.26 -57.08
N ILE A 322 7.00 12.49 -56.12
CA ILE A 322 8.15 12.83 -55.29
C ILE A 322 9.15 11.64 -55.36
N SER A 323 10.24 11.85 -56.12
CA SER A 323 11.21 10.76 -56.38
C SER A 323 10.49 9.52 -56.94
N ARG A 324 10.58 8.36 -56.28
CA ARG A 324 9.93 7.11 -56.69
C ARG A 324 8.50 6.96 -56.17
N PHE A 325 8.01 7.89 -55.35
CA PHE A 325 6.68 7.81 -54.73
C PHE A 325 5.69 8.73 -55.44
N THR A 326 4.45 8.24 -55.59
CA THR A 326 3.33 9.01 -56.12
C THR A 326 2.31 9.23 -55.04
N ILE A 327 2.09 10.49 -54.65
CA ILE A 327 1.08 10.88 -53.67
C ILE A 327 -0.24 11.12 -54.42
N LYS A 328 -1.28 10.43 -53.99
CA LYS A 328 -2.65 10.55 -54.55
C LYS A 328 -3.65 10.86 -53.41
N ASP A 329 -4.72 11.57 -53.73
CA ASP A 329 -5.87 11.70 -52.82
C ASP A 329 -6.72 10.43 -52.84
N TYR A 330 -7.26 10.06 -51.69
CA TYR A 330 -8.19 8.94 -51.57
C TYR A 330 -9.52 9.25 -52.23
N HIS A 331 -10.03 10.52 -52.06
CA HIS A 331 -11.18 11.08 -52.72
C HIS A 331 -10.77 12.35 -53.51
N PRO A 332 -10.28 12.22 -54.76
CA PRO A 332 -9.81 13.35 -55.53
C PRO A 332 -10.89 14.37 -55.82
N GLN A 333 -10.65 15.63 -55.50
CA GLN A 333 -11.58 16.73 -55.83
C GLN A 333 -11.34 17.31 -57.25
N GLY A 334 -10.20 16.98 -57.82
CA GLY A 334 -9.85 17.38 -59.22
C GLY A 334 -9.74 18.88 -59.46
N ARG A 335 -9.48 19.68 -58.43
CA ARG A 335 -9.43 21.14 -58.51
C ARG A 335 -8.31 21.78 -57.67
N VAL A 336 -8.15 23.06 -57.80
CA VAL A 336 -7.38 23.89 -56.90
C VAL A 336 -8.17 24.04 -55.61
N MET A 337 -7.51 23.88 -54.48
CA MET A 337 -8.14 23.88 -53.14
C MET A 337 -7.44 24.87 -52.24
N SER A 338 -8.22 25.62 -51.47
CA SER A 338 -7.71 26.45 -50.36
C SER A 338 -7.16 25.59 -49.23
N VAL A 339 -6.36 26.18 -48.35
CA VAL A 339 -5.84 25.48 -47.13
C VAL A 339 -6.95 24.88 -46.29
N SER A 340 -8.06 25.62 -46.13
CA SER A 340 -9.22 25.12 -45.39
C SER A 340 -9.86 23.91 -46.07
N GLU A 341 -9.99 23.94 -47.41
CA GLU A 341 -10.55 22.82 -48.17
C GLU A 341 -9.61 21.61 -48.19
N ILE A 342 -8.26 21.82 -48.26
CA ILE A 342 -7.29 20.76 -48.17
C ILE A 342 -7.44 20.01 -46.82
N PHE A 343 -7.63 20.75 -45.74
CA PHE A 343 -7.87 20.18 -44.43
C PHE A 343 -9.23 19.46 -44.34
N GLN A 344 -10.30 20.13 -44.78
CA GLN A 344 -11.67 19.61 -44.75
C GLN A 344 -11.82 18.32 -45.56
N PHE A 345 -11.27 18.27 -46.78
CA PHE A 345 -11.35 17.10 -47.67
C PHE A 345 -10.20 16.13 -47.49
N SER A 346 -9.31 16.41 -46.54
CA SER A 346 -8.14 15.56 -46.23
C SER A 346 -7.26 15.26 -47.43
N SER A 347 -7.00 16.26 -48.31
CA SER A 347 -6.17 16.08 -49.50
C SER A 347 -4.72 15.75 -49.13
N ASN A 348 -4.23 14.59 -49.58
CA ASN A 348 -2.84 14.19 -49.46
C ASN A 348 -1.93 15.08 -50.33
N ILE A 349 -2.38 15.37 -51.56
CA ILE A 349 -1.64 16.18 -52.51
C ILE A 349 -1.49 17.61 -52.00
N GLY A 350 -2.56 18.23 -51.57
CA GLY A 350 -2.57 19.57 -51.00
C GLY A 350 -1.68 19.66 -49.74
N SER A 351 -1.86 18.73 -48.83
CA SER A 351 -1.07 18.68 -47.60
C SER A 351 0.45 18.51 -47.86
N ALA A 352 0.82 17.64 -48.81
CA ALA A 352 2.22 17.47 -49.19
C ALA A 352 2.80 18.75 -49.84
N LYS A 353 2.02 19.44 -50.68
CA LYS A 353 2.48 20.71 -51.31
C LYS A 353 2.62 21.83 -50.26
N MET A 354 1.77 21.88 -49.23
CA MET A 354 1.95 22.79 -48.11
C MET A 354 3.29 22.55 -47.39
N ALA A 355 3.55 21.29 -46.99
CA ALA A 355 4.81 20.91 -46.31
C ALA A 355 6.02 21.23 -47.17
N MET A 356 5.98 20.99 -48.47
CA MET A 356 7.08 21.31 -49.40
C MET A 356 7.33 22.80 -49.49
N LYS A 357 6.32 23.66 -49.49
CA LYS A 357 6.44 25.11 -49.50
C LYS A 357 7.14 25.62 -48.25
N VAL A 358 6.74 25.17 -47.06
CA VAL A 358 7.38 25.53 -45.80
C VAL A 358 8.85 25.10 -45.80
N ARG A 359 9.15 23.83 -46.12
CA ARG A 359 10.50 23.33 -46.16
C ARG A 359 11.40 24.08 -47.16
N SER A 360 10.83 24.58 -48.23
CA SER A 360 11.60 25.37 -49.25
C SER A 360 12.04 26.71 -48.68
N GLU A 361 11.19 27.37 -47.89
CA GLU A 361 11.51 28.64 -47.26
C GLU A 361 12.51 28.47 -46.10
N GLU A 362 12.37 27.43 -45.26
CA GLU A 362 13.35 27.10 -44.22
C GLU A 362 14.77 26.91 -44.83
N ARG A 363 14.86 26.26 -45.99
CA ARG A 363 16.12 26.11 -46.68
C ARG A 363 16.68 27.44 -47.24
N ARG A 364 15.82 28.39 -47.61
CA ARG A 364 16.24 29.74 -48.02
C ARG A 364 16.84 30.50 -46.84
N VAL A 365 16.10 30.58 -45.73
CA VAL A 365 16.55 31.26 -44.51
C VAL A 365 17.87 30.65 -44.00
N GLY A 366 17.99 29.34 -43.99
CA GLY A 366 19.23 28.67 -43.57
C GLY A 366 20.42 28.91 -44.49
N LYS A 367 20.22 29.30 -45.76
CA LYS A 367 21.31 29.70 -46.67
C LYS A 367 21.71 31.16 -46.51
N GLU A 368 20.76 32.04 -46.16
CA GLU A 368 21.04 33.45 -45.89
C GLU A 368 21.81 33.69 -44.58
N CYS A 369 21.66 32.78 -43.60
CA CYS A 369 22.45 32.81 -42.37
C CYS A 369 23.90 32.27 -42.52
N ARG A 370 24.32 31.84 -43.71
CA ARG A 370 25.69 31.33 -43.98
C ARG A 370 26.57 32.27 -44.82
N LEU A 371 26.08 33.47 -45.07
CA LEU A 371 26.83 34.60 -45.64
C LEU A 371 27.10 35.65 -44.56
#